data_4a72f6f38567926f6116ebb69fa1caef
#
_entry.id   4a72f6f38567926f6116ebb69fa1caef
#
_cell.length_a   1.000
_cell.length_b   1.000
_cell.length_c   1.000
_cell.angle_alpha   90.00
_cell.angle_beta   90.00
_cell.angle_gamma   90.00
#
_symmetry.space_group_name_H-M   'P 1'
#
loop_
_entity.id
_entity.type
_entity.pdbx_description
1 polymer ?
#
loop_
_entity_poly.entity_id
_entity_poly.type
_entity_poly.pdbx_seq_one_letter_code
_entity_poly.pdbx_strand_id
1 'polypeptide(L)'
;MAYRFFLHAHTTCTACGFFALFFALLAGCGDNVIRESQRDQHRSGIPLTKVVDPGENEIFQPPDKVLQKIDQKAPHETAPADAYGDSKAKKLKDYVSLNGSIFADWKKPKAAILLSGLLDGYVEPCGCAGLENQKGGLNRRLALVEMLKEKEWPLAAIDLGGMVRRFGPQAAIKYQVAIDAHRILGYEAIGLGTHDLQLPSETLLSQLTPEGESPFVSANVRSIFDEDFGLTQRYRVIKVGGMRIGVTQVLGENFAENLQNADYEYQPPEAALGPIVKRLKNEKCDLLILLANTTVEEARSLGETFTDFNYVVVAGDSDPPPPEPEAIQPHVQLIELGHKGMYVGVLGLYENPQQVRYQRIPLDGRFQDTDSITRLFAAYQDQLRTQGLAGLALQANPHPTGRQFVGSETCADCHSDAYEIWEATPHSHATETLIKLPLGRQYDPECLSCHVTGWEPQEYYPFASGYEDQEKTPHLFGNGCENCHGGGAAHVAAENGDVDVDEDELTRLRKQMHVTLQQAEKNICVRCHDLDNSPEFEFETYWPHVAH
;
A
#
# COMPACT_ATOMS: atom_id res chain seq x y z
N MET A 1 60.88 -3.77 -4.12
CA MET A 1 61.01 -3.17 -5.45
C MET A 1 59.82 -2.22 -5.56
N ALA A 2 59.87 -0.97 -5.16
CA ALA A 2 60.63 0.20 -5.56
C ALA A 2 60.28 0.67 -6.99
N TYR A 3 59.59 1.77 -7.07
CA TYR A 3 59.78 3.03 -7.79
C TYR A 3 58.44 3.70 -7.97
N ARG A 4 58.08 4.80 -7.28
CA ARG A 4 58.53 6.19 -7.24
C ARG A 4 58.19 7.02 -8.48
N PHE A 5 57.31 8.04 -8.22
CA PHE A 5 57.41 9.48 -8.50
C PHE A 5 57.22 9.96 -9.96
N PHE A 6 56.35 10.93 -10.18
CA PHE A 6 56.68 12.34 -10.36
C PHE A 6 55.45 13.27 -10.32
N LEU A 7 55.58 14.25 -9.52
CA LEU A 7 54.94 15.56 -9.42
C LEU A 7 55.25 16.47 -10.61
N HIS A 8 54.34 17.44 -10.90
CA HIS A 8 54.60 18.90 -11.12
C HIS A 8 53.26 19.50 -11.52
N ALA A 9 52.60 20.42 -10.88
CA ALA A 9 52.84 21.73 -10.28
C ALA A 9 52.92 22.90 -11.29
N HIS A 10 52.11 23.92 -10.99
CA HIS A 10 52.16 25.37 -11.35
C HIS A 10 51.61 25.76 -12.74
N THR A 11 50.84 26.84 -12.91
CA THR A 11 50.87 28.19 -12.33
C THR A 11 49.65 29.01 -12.77
N THR A 12 49.02 29.72 -11.88
CA THR A 12 48.51 31.09 -11.80
C THR A 12 48.48 31.99 -13.05
N CYS A 13 47.37 32.76 -13.19
CA CYS A 13 47.33 34.25 -13.36
C CYS A 13 45.86 34.69 -13.50
N THR A 14 45.29 35.40 -12.61
CA THR A 14 45.19 36.82 -12.24
C THR A 14 44.80 37.79 -13.37
N ALA A 15 43.73 38.50 -13.14
CA ALA A 15 43.47 39.93 -13.23
C ALA A 15 42.10 40.25 -13.86
N CYS A 16 41.20 40.86 -13.10
CA CYS A 16 40.95 42.29 -12.89
C CYS A 16 40.10 42.98 -13.97
N GLY A 17 39.10 43.69 -13.51
CA GLY A 17 38.54 44.90 -14.10
C GLY A 17 37.02 44.99 -13.97
N PHE A 18 36.46 45.54 -12.94
CA PHE A 18 36.06 46.93 -12.63
C PHE A 18 35.18 47.61 -13.70
N PHE A 19 33.98 48.02 -13.30
CA PHE A 19 33.26 49.30 -13.37
C PHE A 19 31.77 49.04 -13.27
N ALA A 20 31.06 49.35 -12.25
CA ALA A 20 30.62 50.58 -11.59
C ALA A 20 29.48 51.32 -12.29
N LEU A 21 28.41 51.41 -11.50
CA LEU A 21 27.40 52.46 -11.32
C LEU A 21 26.81 53.21 -12.53
N PHE A 22 25.46 53.31 -12.55
CA PHE A 22 24.80 54.62 -12.50
C PHE A 22 23.37 54.53 -11.97
N PHE A 23 23.07 55.42 -11.05
CA PHE A 23 21.79 55.85 -10.46
C PHE A 23 20.93 56.59 -11.48
N ALA A 24 19.62 56.51 -11.37
CA ALA A 24 18.74 57.67 -11.31
C ALA A 24 17.30 57.36 -10.95
N LEU A 25 16.88 57.92 -9.88
CA LEU A 25 15.51 58.24 -9.47
C LEU A 25 14.79 59.05 -10.56
N LEU A 26 13.47 58.92 -10.64
CA LEU A 26 12.52 60.04 -10.49
C LEU A 26 11.08 59.52 -10.32
N ALA A 27 10.43 60.15 -9.37
CA ALA A 27 9.04 60.05 -9.01
C ALA A 27 8.12 60.82 -9.98
N GLY A 28 6.86 60.41 -10.05
CA GLY A 28 5.82 61.22 -10.69
C GLY A 28 4.42 60.63 -10.47
N CYS A 29 3.71 61.25 -9.56
CA CYS A 29 2.26 61.10 -9.34
C CYS A 29 1.46 61.56 -10.54
N GLY A 30 0.24 60.98 -10.71
CA GLY A 30 -0.76 61.52 -11.63
C GLY A 30 -2.04 60.71 -11.63
N ASP A 31 -3.03 61.17 -10.83
CA ASP A 31 -4.46 60.79 -10.91
C ASP A 31 -5.06 61.10 -12.29
N ASN A 32 -6.02 60.29 -12.73
CA ASN A 32 -7.29 60.69 -13.37
C ASN A 32 -8.06 59.45 -13.80
N VAL A 33 -9.18 59.08 -13.13
CA VAL A 33 -10.58 59.49 -13.36
C VAL A 33 -11.17 59.06 -14.72
N ILE A 34 -12.03 58.04 -14.59
CA ILE A 34 -13.30 57.72 -15.28
C ILE A 34 -13.39 57.73 -16.82
N ARG A 35 -13.82 56.59 -17.35
CA ARG A 35 -14.96 56.46 -18.27
C ARG A 35 -15.54 55.05 -18.37
N GLU A 36 -16.81 54.91 -17.89
CA GLU A 36 -17.75 53.84 -18.24
C GLU A 36 -17.96 53.74 -19.76
N SER A 37 -18.05 52.52 -20.28
CA SER A 37 -18.94 52.24 -21.38
C SER A 37 -19.52 50.85 -21.23
N GLN A 38 -20.80 50.80 -21.04
CA GLN A 38 -21.70 49.65 -21.05
C GLN A 38 -21.58 48.82 -22.30
N ARG A 39 -21.62 47.49 -22.17
CA ARG A 39 -22.41 46.62 -23.04
C ARG A 39 -22.83 45.36 -22.31
N ASP A 40 -24.11 45.14 -22.39
CA ASP A 40 -24.98 44.17 -21.77
C ASP A 40 -24.77 42.70 -22.23
N GLN A 41 -25.16 41.84 -21.29
CA GLN A 41 -25.92 40.59 -21.43
C GLN A 41 -25.20 39.31 -21.89
N HIS A 42 -24.92 38.44 -20.94
CA HIS A 42 -25.69 37.20 -20.68
C HIS A 42 -25.22 36.55 -19.38
N ARG A 43 -26.00 36.78 -18.30
CA ARG A 43 -25.93 35.98 -17.06
C ARG A 43 -26.83 34.77 -17.23
N SER A 44 -26.25 33.57 -17.16
CA SER A 44 -26.94 32.38 -16.67
C SER A 44 -26.45 32.13 -15.24
N GLY A 45 -27.29 32.42 -14.27
CA GLY A 45 -26.97 32.26 -12.86
C GLY A 45 -27.02 30.79 -12.44
N ILE A 46 -25.95 30.34 -11.78
CA ILE A 46 -25.98 29.16 -10.92
C ILE A 46 -26.28 29.69 -9.52
N PRO A 47 -27.31 29.17 -8.83
CA PRO A 47 -27.62 29.63 -7.48
C PRO A 47 -26.56 29.13 -6.48
N LEU A 48 -26.02 30.07 -5.70
CA LEU A 48 -25.26 29.78 -4.48
C LEU A 48 -26.20 29.03 -3.51
N THR A 49 -25.98 27.77 -3.31
CA THR A 49 -26.60 26.99 -2.25
C THR A 49 -26.00 27.39 -0.90
N LYS A 50 -26.90 27.61 0.02
CA LYS A 50 -26.72 28.03 1.41
C LYS A 50 -25.62 27.25 2.12
N VAL A 51 -24.78 27.98 2.84
CA VAL A 51 -23.96 27.46 3.94
C VAL A 51 -24.91 26.81 4.94
N VAL A 52 -24.77 25.49 5.12
CA VAL A 52 -25.46 24.72 6.16
C VAL A 52 -24.55 24.69 7.37
N ASP A 53 -25.10 25.10 8.51
CA ASP A 53 -24.51 25.09 9.84
C ASP A 53 -24.01 23.66 10.23
N PRO A 54 -22.81 23.50 10.82
CA PRO A 54 -22.33 22.19 11.26
C PRO A 54 -22.94 21.89 12.65
N GLY A 55 -24.10 21.26 12.64
CA GLY A 55 -24.74 20.74 13.84
C GLY A 55 -25.11 19.28 13.67
N GLU A 56 -24.59 18.48 14.59
CA GLU A 56 -24.85 17.06 14.85
C GLU A 56 -24.01 16.05 14.05
N ASN A 57 -23.09 15.42 14.81
CA ASN A 57 -22.30 14.25 14.45
C ASN A 57 -23.20 13.06 14.11
N GLU A 58 -23.54 12.86 12.85
CA GLU A 58 -23.92 11.54 12.35
C GLU A 58 -22.63 10.82 11.95
N ILE A 59 -22.26 9.83 12.75
CA ILE A 59 -21.35 8.76 12.35
C ILE A 59 -21.86 8.25 11.00
N PHE A 60 -21.05 8.36 9.95
CA PHE A 60 -21.38 7.92 8.60
C PHE A 60 -21.87 6.46 8.65
N GLN A 61 -23.17 6.27 8.56
CA GLN A 61 -23.78 4.97 8.33
C GLN A 61 -23.96 4.82 6.81
N PRO A 62 -23.44 3.77 6.20
CA PRO A 62 -23.73 3.49 4.79
C PRO A 62 -25.24 3.35 4.63
N PRO A 63 -25.83 3.86 3.54
CA PRO A 63 -27.28 3.81 3.34
C PRO A 63 -27.78 2.36 3.35
N ASP A 64 -28.80 2.08 4.15
CA ASP A 64 -29.45 0.76 4.34
C ASP A 64 -29.79 0.00 3.05
N LYS A 65 -29.84 0.67 1.92
CA LYS A 65 -30.07 0.08 0.60
C LYS A 65 -28.92 -0.77 0.06
N VAL A 66 -27.70 -0.59 0.56
CA VAL A 66 -26.53 -1.39 0.14
C VAL A 66 -26.58 -2.74 0.87
N LEU A 67 -26.97 -2.75 2.13
CA LEU A 67 -27.09 -3.99 2.93
C LEU A 67 -28.26 -4.88 2.47
N GLN A 68 -29.37 -4.29 2.01
CA GLN A 68 -30.54 -5.05 1.52
C GLN A 68 -30.31 -5.73 0.16
N LYS A 69 -29.35 -5.27 -0.65
CA LYS A 69 -28.99 -5.93 -1.92
C LYS A 69 -28.05 -7.12 -1.74
N ILE A 70 -27.29 -7.17 -0.65
CA ILE A 70 -26.40 -8.30 -0.34
C ILE A 70 -27.22 -9.53 0.12
N ASP A 71 -28.33 -9.31 0.82
CA ASP A 71 -29.20 -10.40 1.30
C ASP A 71 -30.06 -11.07 0.22
N GLN A 72 -30.21 -10.49 -0.97
CA GLN A 72 -31.13 -10.98 -2.00
C GLN A 72 -30.51 -11.70 -3.19
N LYS A 73 -29.16 -11.91 -3.21
CA LYS A 73 -28.53 -12.53 -4.37
C LYS A 73 -27.43 -13.53 -4.01
N ALA A 74 -27.82 -14.69 -3.50
CA ALA A 74 -27.20 -15.99 -3.80
C ALA A 74 -28.05 -17.14 -3.20
N PRO A 75 -28.52 -18.08 -3.96
CA PRO A 75 -28.79 -19.39 -3.40
C PRO A 75 -27.45 -20.06 -3.17
N HIS A 76 -27.01 -20.13 -1.93
CA HIS A 76 -25.98 -21.07 -1.53
C HIS A 76 -26.51 -22.48 -1.77
N GLU A 77 -26.01 -23.16 -2.77
CA GLU A 77 -25.99 -24.62 -2.72
C GLU A 77 -25.08 -25.00 -1.55
N THR A 78 -25.72 -25.37 -0.45
CA THR A 78 -25.07 -25.88 0.75
C THR A 78 -24.49 -27.24 0.43
N ALA A 79 -23.17 -27.31 0.23
CA ALA A 79 -22.46 -28.56 0.41
C ALA A 79 -22.73 -29.10 1.84
N PRO A 80 -22.78 -30.42 2.06
CA PRO A 80 -23.12 -30.98 3.35
C PRO A 80 -22.21 -30.47 4.46
N ALA A 81 -22.80 -29.99 5.55
CA ALA A 81 -22.09 -29.33 6.67
C ALA A 81 -20.97 -30.21 7.30
N ASP A 82 -21.06 -31.52 7.13
CA ASP A 82 -20.10 -32.47 7.74
C ASP A 82 -18.76 -32.55 7.02
N ALA A 83 -18.70 -32.25 5.72
CA ALA A 83 -17.45 -32.23 4.96
C ALA A 83 -16.63 -30.94 5.23
N TYR A 84 -17.30 -29.87 5.66
CA TYR A 84 -16.65 -28.56 5.91
C TYR A 84 -15.98 -28.50 7.29
N GLY A 85 -16.55 -29.19 8.29
CA GLY A 85 -16.01 -29.24 9.66
C GLY A 85 -14.67 -29.96 9.76
N ASP A 86 -14.52 -31.09 9.09
CA ASP A 86 -13.29 -31.89 9.13
C ASP A 86 -12.14 -31.22 8.35
N SER A 87 -12.44 -30.54 7.24
CA SER A 87 -11.43 -29.79 6.48
C SER A 87 -10.89 -28.57 7.26
N LYS A 88 -11.78 -27.83 7.93
CA LYS A 88 -11.42 -26.67 8.76
C LYS A 88 -10.57 -27.05 9.98
N ALA A 89 -10.92 -28.16 10.65
CA ALA A 89 -10.15 -28.68 11.79
C ALA A 89 -8.76 -29.20 11.37
N LYS A 90 -8.65 -29.81 10.19
CA LYS A 90 -7.37 -30.23 9.61
C LYS A 90 -6.49 -29.03 9.26
N LYS A 91 -7.02 -28.03 8.55
CA LYS A 91 -6.32 -26.79 8.19
C LYS A 91 -5.81 -26.02 9.44
N LEU A 92 -6.62 -25.94 10.51
CA LEU A 92 -6.20 -25.34 11.77
C LEU A 92 -4.99 -26.05 12.40
N LYS A 93 -4.94 -27.39 12.34
CA LYS A 93 -3.80 -28.17 12.82
C LYS A 93 -2.56 -27.92 11.97
N ASP A 94 -2.73 -27.77 10.67
CA ASP A 94 -1.63 -27.50 9.75
C ASP A 94 -1.00 -26.13 10.04
N TYR A 95 -1.79 -25.07 10.30
CA TYR A 95 -1.28 -23.77 10.71
C TYR A 95 -0.53 -23.79 12.05
N VAL A 96 -1.01 -24.55 13.05
CA VAL A 96 -0.30 -24.70 14.33
C VAL A 96 1.01 -25.44 14.13
N SER A 97 1.04 -26.43 13.24
CA SER A 97 2.28 -27.16 12.90
C SER A 97 3.30 -26.26 12.21
N LEU A 98 2.87 -25.40 11.30
CA LEU A 98 3.74 -24.51 10.52
C LEU A 98 4.20 -23.29 11.33
N ASN A 99 3.30 -22.66 12.07
CA ASN A 99 3.48 -21.35 12.66
C ASN A 99 3.50 -21.35 14.19
N GLY A 100 3.41 -22.52 14.83
CA GLY A 100 3.35 -22.64 16.29
C GLY A 100 2.00 -22.22 16.90
N SER A 101 1.86 -22.46 18.17
CA SER A 101 0.68 -22.03 18.96
C SER A 101 0.79 -20.55 19.31
N ILE A 102 -0.34 -19.84 19.31
CA ILE A 102 -0.42 -18.43 19.69
C ILE A 102 -0.53 -18.34 21.21
N PHE A 103 0.42 -17.64 21.84
CA PHE A 103 0.49 -17.40 23.29
C PHE A 103 0.45 -18.69 24.14
N ALA A 104 1.09 -19.77 23.66
CA ALA A 104 1.24 -20.98 24.46
C ALA A 104 1.91 -20.63 25.80
N ASP A 105 1.31 -21.09 26.90
CA ASP A 105 1.82 -20.89 28.27
C ASP A 105 2.04 -19.41 28.69
N TRP A 106 1.43 -18.46 28.00
CA TRP A 106 1.45 -17.07 28.46
C TRP A 106 0.40 -16.87 29.54
N LYS A 107 0.86 -16.40 30.71
CA LYS A 107 -0.04 -15.85 31.71
C LYS A 107 -0.52 -14.47 31.23
N LYS A 108 -1.64 -13.98 31.78
CA LYS A 108 -2.11 -12.63 31.54
C LYS A 108 -1.01 -11.63 31.91
N PRO A 109 -0.52 -10.84 30.91
CA PRO A 109 0.48 -9.81 31.20
C PRO A 109 -0.17 -8.62 31.92
N LYS A 110 0.63 -7.81 32.57
CA LYS A 110 0.23 -6.52 33.14
C LYS A 110 -0.13 -5.53 32.02
N ALA A 111 0.62 -5.57 30.92
CA ALA A 111 0.34 -4.86 29.68
C ALA A 111 0.81 -5.69 28.48
N ALA A 112 0.10 -5.60 27.38
CA ALA A 112 0.50 -6.13 26.09
C ALA A 112 0.66 -4.98 25.09
N ILE A 113 1.72 -5.02 24.29
CA ILE A 113 1.96 -4.05 23.21
C ILE A 113 1.92 -4.78 21.88
N LEU A 114 0.97 -4.42 21.02
CA LEU A 114 0.89 -4.88 19.65
C LEU A 114 1.77 -3.98 18.77
N LEU A 115 2.69 -4.59 18.06
CA LEU A 115 3.62 -3.94 17.12
C LEU A 115 3.27 -4.34 15.72
N SER A 116 3.09 -3.37 14.82
CA SER A 116 2.90 -3.60 13.39
C SER A 116 3.56 -2.50 12.55
N GLY A 117 3.55 -2.67 11.25
CA GLY A 117 4.09 -1.68 10.33
C GLY A 117 4.13 -2.19 8.90
N LEU A 118 4.53 -1.30 8.00
CA LEU A 118 4.68 -1.55 6.56
C LEU A 118 3.54 -2.37 5.96
N LEU A 119 2.35 -1.77 6.04
CA LEU A 119 1.15 -2.33 5.38
C LEU A 119 1.32 -2.35 3.86
N ASP A 120 2.08 -1.39 3.29
CA ASP A 120 2.43 -1.30 1.87
C ASP A 120 1.20 -1.33 0.94
N GLY A 121 0.04 -0.87 1.44
CA GLY A 121 -1.23 -0.91 0.70
C GLY A 121 -1.95 -2.27 0.71
N TYR A 122 -1.41 -3.29 1.39
CA TYR A 122 -2.03 -4.61 1.53
C TYR A 122 -3.07 -4.62 2.66
N VAL A 123 -4.17 -3.89 2.45
CA VAL A 123 -5.30 -3.81 3.41
C VAL A 123 -6.00 -5.17 3.60
N GLU A 124 -5.98 -6.00 2.57
CA GLU A 124 -6.40 -7.40 2.57
C GLU A 124 -5.23 -8.31 2.19
N PRO A 125 -5.26 -9.60 2.55
CA PRO A 125 -4.28 -10.53 2.03
C PRO A 125 -4.35 -10.57 0.50
N CYS A 126 -3.24 -10.41 -0.20
CA CYS A 126 -3.22 -10.50 -1.66
C CYS A 126 -3.39 -11.96 -2.10
N GLY A 127 -4.34 -12.22 -3.01
CA GLY A 127 -5.07 -13.41 -3.11
C GLY A 127 -5.01 -14.37 -4.26
N CYS A 128 -3.99 -14.40 -5.12
CA CYS A 128 -4.02 -15.37 -6.23
C CYS A 128 -3.73 -16.83 -5.83
N ALA A 129 -3.08 -17.07 -4.69
CA ALA A 129 -2.77 -18.42 -4.18
C ALA A 129 -3.85 -19.05 -3.26
N GLY A 130 -5.05 -18.45 -3.21
CA GLY A 130 -6.11 -18.82 -2.27
C GLY A 130 -5.94 -18.14 -0.92
N LEU A 131 -6.98 -17.44 -0.46
CA LEU A 131 -6.99 -16.65 0.78
C LEU A 131 -6.53 -17.41 2.03
N GLU A 132 -6.66 -18.72 2.03
CA GLU A 132 -6.28 -19.61 3.12
C GLU A 132 -4.77 -19.78 3.30
N ASN A 133 -3.99 -19.62 2.22
CA ASN A 133 -2.53 -19.81 2.25
C ASN A 133 -1.78 -18.50 2.51
N GLN A 134 -2.50 -17.40 2.62
CA GLN A 134 -1.92 -16.07 2.69
C GLN A 134 -1.87 -15.53 4.09
N LYS A 135 -0.95 -14.59 4.28
CA LYS A 135 -0.75 -13.87 5.52
C LYS A 135 -1.12 -12.39 5.35
N GLY A 136 -1.40 -11.73 6.47
CA GLY A 136 -1.71 -10.31 6.48
C GLY A 136 -3.20 -10.01 6.48
N GLY A 137 -3.50 -8.74 6.19
CA GLY A 137 -4.86 -8.21 6.16
C GLY A 137 -5.34 -7.64 7.49
N LEU A 138 -6.04 -6.50 7.41
CA LEU A 138 -6.53 -5.77 8.58
C LEU A 138 -7.67 -6.51 9.28
N ASN A 139 -8.46 -7.32 8.57
CA ASN A 139 -9.47 -8.18 9.16
C ASN A 139 -8.86 -9.18 10.16
N ARG A 140 -7.83 -9.90 9.73
CA ARG A 140 -7.13 -10.87 10.58
C ARG A 140 -6.43 -10.22 11.74
N ARG A 141 -5.90 -8.99 11.54
CA ARG A 141 -5.29 -8.20 12.60
C ARG A 141 -6.33 -7.81 13.66
N LEU A 142 -7.54 -7.40 13.27
CA LEU A 142 -8.61 -7.10 14.20
C LEU A 142 -9.06 -8.35 14.97
N ALA A 143 -9.20 -9.51 14.32
CA ALA A 143 -9.52 -10.76 14.99
C ALA A 143 -8.49 -11.13 16.08
N LEU A 144 -7.19 -10.87 15.85
CA LEU A 144 -6.16 -11.00 16.88
C LEU A 144 -6.39 -10.01 18.04
N VAL A 145 -6.68 -8.74 17.74
CA VAL A 145 -6.96 -7.72 18.77
C VAL A 145 -8.18 -8.12 19.61
N GLU A 146 -9.24 -8.59 18.99
CA GLU A 146 -10.44 -9.07 19.66
C GLU A 146 -10.12 -10.28 20.57
N MET A 147 -9.35 -11.24 20.08
CA MET A 147 -8.88 -12.38 20.89
C MET A 147 -8.07 -11.93 22.13
N LEU A 148 -7.24 -10.89 22.01
CA LEU A 148 -6.49 -10.34 23.15
C LEU A 148 -7.42 -9.61 24.13
N LYS A 149 -8.43 -8.90 23.64
CA LYS A 149 -9.47 -8.25 24.46
C LYS A 149 -10.34 -9.29 25.20
N GLU A 150 -10.71 -10.38 24.53
CA GLU A 150 -11.44 -11.51 25.16
C GLU A 150 -10.62 -12.18 26.30
N LYS A 151 -9.28 -12.21 26.16
CA LYS A 151 -8.38 -12.64 27.23
C LYS A 151 -8.24 -11.58 28.34
N GLU A 152 -8.93 -10.45 28.21
CA GLU A 152 -8.85 -9.29 29.10
C GLU A 152 -7.42 -8.77 29.30
N TRP A 153 -6.58 -8.86 28.27
CA TRP A 153 -5.22 -8.31 28.33
C TRP A 153 -5.29 -6.79 28.17
N PRO A 154 -4.70 -5.99 29.09
CA PRO A 154 -4.54 -4.56 28.85
C PRO A 154 -3.64 -4.36 27.62
N LEU A 155 -4.20 -3.84 26.54
CA LEU A 155 -3.56 -3.78 25.22
C LEU A 155 -3.35 -2.34 24.78
N ALA A 156 -2.17 -2.02 24.28
CA ALA A 156 -1.87 -0.86 23.46
C ALA A 156 -1.36 -1.32 22.09
N ALA A 157 -1.68 -0.60 21.04
CA ALA A 157 -1.22 -0.89 19.69
C ALA A 157 -0.44 0.29 19.12
N ILE A 158 0.70 0.01 18.49
CA ILE A 158 1.55 0.99 17.84
C ILE A 158 2.00 0.48 16.47
N ASP A 159 2.16 1.37 15.51
CA ASP A 159 2.50 1.03 14.14
C ASP A 159 3.71 1.83 13.65
N LEU A 160 4.62 1.16 12.95
CA LEU A 160 5.84 1.74 12.40
C LEU A 160 5.57 2.79 11.29
N GLY A 161 4.36 2.76 10.67
CA GLY A 161 4.03 3.53 9.47
C GLY A 161 4.26 2.72 8.19
N GLY A 162 4.19 3.40 7.03
CA GLY A 162 4.26 2.74 5.74
C GLY A 162 2.92 2.10 5.37
N MET A 163 1.86 2.88 5.45
CA MET A 163 0.49 2.42 5.13
C MET A 163 0.33 2.14 3.65
N VAL A 164 1.01 2.88 2.79
CA VAL A 164 0.97 2.75 1.33
C VAL A 164 2.38 2.69 0.73
N ARG A 165 2.51 2.11 -0.46
CA ARG A 165 3.79 2.08 -1.21
C ARG A 165 3.74 2.84 -2.53
N ARG A 166 2.63 3.52 -2.81
CA ARG A 166 2.37 4.25 -4.04
C ARG A 166 1.86 5.64 -3.73
N PHE A 167 1.74 6.45 -4.75
CA PHE A 167 1.15 7.77 -4.71
C PHE A 167 -0.05 7.84 -5.68
N GLY A 168 -0.78 8.96 -5.65
CA GLY A 168 -1.96 9.16 -6.46
C GLY A 168 -3.28 8.91 -5.72
N PRO A 169 -4.43 9.14 -6.38
CA PRO A 169 -5.74 9.14 -5.73
C PRO A 169 -6.10 7.79 -5.07
N GLN A 170 -5.80 6.66 -5.72
CA GLN A 170 -6.07 5.35 -5.13
C GLN A 170 -5.27 5.13 -3.84
N ALA A 171 -3.98 5.52 -3.84
CA ALA A 171 -3.14 5.41 -2.64
C ALA A 171 -3.68 6.28 -1.50
N ALA A 172 -4.18 7.50 -1.79
CA ALA A 172 -4.82 8.35 -0.81
C ALA A 172 -6.08 7.71 -0.20
N ILE A 173 -6.91 7.06 -1.03
CA ILE A 173 -8.09 6.31 -0.57
C ILE A 173 -7.67 5.12 0.30
N LYS A 174 -6.67 4.34 -0.13
CA LYS A 174 -6.14 3.22 0.67
C LYS A 174 -5.56 3.68 2.00
N TYR A 175 -4.86 4.81 2.00
CA TYR A 175 -4.34 5.41 3.23
C TYR A 175 -5.46 5.74 4.20
N GLN A 176 -6.54 6.39 3.74
CA GLN A 176 -7.73 6.66 4.53
C GLN A 176 -8.29 5.38 5.15
N VAL A 177 -8.51 4.35 4.33
CA VAL A 177 -9.02 3.04 4.77
C VAL A 177 -8.10 2.40 5.81
N ALA A 178 -6.78 2.48 5.62
CA ALA A 178 -5.81 1.94 6.56
C ALA A 178 -5.88 2.67 7.91
N ILE A 179 -5.95 4.00 7.92
CA ILE A 179 -6.05 4.79 9.16
C ILE A 179 -7.40 4.56 9.86
N ASP A 180 -8.51 4.48 9.13
CA ASP A 180 -9.81 4.15 9.71
C ASP A 180 -9.82 2.75 10.35
N ALA A 181 -9.19 1.77 9.70
CA ALA A 181 -8.98 0.46 10.29
C ALA A 181 -8.10 0.53 11.56
N HIS A 182 -7.02 1.33 11.55
CA HIS A 182 -6.17 1.51 12.73
C HIS A 182 -6.92 2.16 13.90
N ARG A 183 -7.87 3.06 13.64
CA ARG A 183 -8.78 3.58 14.68
C ARG A 183 -9.68 2.49 15.27
N ILE A 184 -10.28 1.64 14.43
CA ILE A 184 -11.10 0.50 14.88
C ILE A 184 -10.26 -0.47 15.72
N LEU A 185 -9.02 -0.72 15.32
CA LEU A 185 -8.05 -1.57 16.01
C LEU A 185 -7.56 -0.97 17.33
N GLY A 186 -7.68 0.36 17.52
CA GLY A 186 -7.28 1.08 18.71
C GLY A 186 -5.78 1.42 18.75
N TYR A 187 -5.19 1.76 17.60
CA TYR A 187 -3.81 2.22 17.56
C TYR A 187 -3.66 3.60 18.19
N GLU A 188 -2.65 3.73 19.07
CA GLU A 188 -2.40 4.96 19.83
C GLU A 188 -1.23 5.78 19.31
N ALA A 189 -0.32 5.16 18.56
CA ALA A 189 0.79 5.84 17.89
C ALA A 189 1.03 5.19 16.53
N ILE A 190 1.12 6.01 15.49
CA ILE A 190 1.35 5.60 14.11
C ILE A 190 2.54 6.40 13.59
N GLY A 191 3.59 5.70 13.15
CA GLY A 191 4.72 6.30 12.46
C GLY A 191 4.37 6.75 11.05
N LEU A 192 5.32 7.37 10.37
CA LEU A 192 5.19 7.85 8.99
C LEU A 192 6.24 7.19 8.11
N GLY A 193 5.81 6.61 7.00
CA GLY A 193 6.68 6.08 5.95
C GLY A 193 6.91 7.10 4.84
N THR A 194 7.93 6.87 4.01
CA THR A 194 8.26 7.75 2.88
C THR A 194 7.08 7.96 1.93
N HIS A 195 6.39 6.87 1.57
CA HIS A 195 5.25 6.96 0.65
C HIS A 195 4.02 7.61 1.30
N ASP A 196 3.83 7.46 2.61
CA ASP A 196 2.79 8.17 3.34
C ASP A 196 2.98 9.69 3.22
N LEU A 197 4.24 10.14 3.33
CA LEU A 197 4.63 11.56 3.24
C LEU A 197 4.65 12.11 1.80
N GLN A 198 4.57 11.25 0.80
CA GLN A 198 4.43 11.66 -0.61
C GLN A 198 2.97 11.90 -1.00
N LEU A 199 2.00 11.48 -0.19
CA LEU A 199 0.60 11.81 -0.39
C LEU A 199 0.36 13.31 -0.22
N PRO A 200 -0.70 13.88 -0.83
CA PRO A 200 -1.12 15.24 -0.53
C PRO A 200 -1.29 15.46 0.97
N SER A 201 -0.77 16.54 1.50
CA SER A 201 -0.80 16.83 2.96
C SER A 201 -2.20 16.87 3.54
N GLU A 202 -3.19 17.25 2.73
CA GLU A 202 -4.62 17.22 3.08
C GLU A 202 -5.08 15.79 3.43
N THR A 203 -4.48 14.78 2.83
CA THR A 203 -4.79 13.37 3.15
C THR A 203 -4.43 13.06 4.59
N LEU A 204 -3.27 13.49 5.06
CA LEU A 204 -2.84 13.29 6.45
C LEU A 204 -3.60 14.23 7.40
N LEU A 205 -3.81 15.49 7.02
CA LEU A 205 -4.57 16.46 7.82
C LEU A 205 -6.02 16.00 8.06
N SER A 206 -6.63 15.35 7.07
CA SER A 206 -7.98 14.78 7.22
C SER A 206 -8.07 13.64 8.25
N GLN A 207 -6.92 13.15 8.73
CA GLN A 207 -6.84 12.11 9.75
C GLN A 207 -6.79 12.65 11.18
N LEU A 208 -6.78 13.95 11.39
CA LEU A 208 -6.90 14.50 12.72
C LEU A 208 -8.30 14.23 13.28
N THR A 209 -8.41 13.99 14.60
CA THR A 209 -9.72 13.87 15.22
C THR A 209 -10.44 15.22 15.25
N PRO A 210 -11.77 15.27 15.47
CA PRO A 210 -12.50 16.52 15.61
C PRO A 210 -11.93 17.43 16.72
N GLU A 211 -11.30 16.84 17.74
CA GLU A 211 -10.62 17.55 18.83
C GLU A 211 -9.21 18.03 18.43
N GLY A 212 -8.77 17.74 17.21
CA GLY A 212 -7.45 18.10 16.69
C GLY A 212 -6.32 17.20 17.16
N GLU A 213 -6.62 16.00 17.69
CA GLU A 213 -5.60 15.06 18.08
C GLU A 213 -5.06 14.29 16.86
N SER A 214 -3.74 14.21 16.75
CA SER A 214 -3.06 13.44 15.71
C SER A 214 -2.68 12.06 16.21
N PRO A 215 -2.88 10.99 15.42
CA PRO A 215 -2.32 9.68 15.72
C PRO A 215 -0.82 9.57 15.36
N PHE A 216 -0.29 10.55 14.60
CA PHE A 216 1.03 10.44 14.00
C PHE A 216 2.15 10.86 14.96
N VAL A 217 3.21 10.05 14.97
CA VAL A 217 4.40 10.28 15.79
C VAL A 217 5.64 10.30 14.90
N SER A 218 6.43 11.36 14.96
CA SER A 218 7.75 11.42 14.34
C SER A 218 8.68 12.37 15.09
N ALA A 219 9.85 11.89 15.50
CA ALA A 219 10.87 12.72 16.14
C ALA A 219 11.54 13.66 15.15
N ASN A 220 11.74 13.23 13.90
CA ASN A 220 12.62 13.85 12.94
C ASN A 220 11.96 14.35 11.65
N VAL A 221 10.68 14.03 11.42
CA VAL A 221 9.88 14.65 10.36
C VAL A 221 8.88 15.61 11.01
N ARG A 222 8.83 16.84 10.51
CA ARG A 222 7.92 17.89 10.97
C ARG A 222 7.10 18.38 9.79
N SER A 223 5.79 18.50 9.98
CA SER A 223 4.95 19.18 9.01
C SER A 223 5.04 20.71 9.20
N ILE A 224 5.01 21.45 8.09
CA ILE A 224 4.85 22.92 8.14
C ILE A 224 3.53 23.35 8.79
N PHE A 225 2.55 22.43 8.85
CA PHE A 225 1.24 22.63 9.50
C PHE A 225 1.23 22.29 11.00
N ASP A 226 2.36 21.89 11.60
CA ASP A 226 2.40 21.46 13.02
C ASP A 226 2.10 22.58 14.00
N GLU A 227 2.41 23.84 13.65
CA GLU A 227 2.12 24.99 14.51
C GLU A 227 0.61 25.27 14.60
N ASP A 228 -0.12 25.06 13.51
CA ASP A 228 -1.56 25.35 13.43
C ASP A 228 -2.40 24.13 13.84
N PHE A 229 -1.99 22.92 13.47
CA PHE A 229 -2.81 21.71 13.57
C PHE A 229 -2.16 20.58 14.39
N GLY A 230 -0.86 20.64 14.69
CA GLY A 230 -0.18 19.59 15.46
C GLY A 230 -0.17 18.23 14.77
N LEU A 231 0.00 18.21 13.44
CA LEU A 231 -0.10 16.98 12.62
C LEU A 231 0.90 15.91 13.06
N THR A 232 2.16 16.29 13.39
CA THR A 232 3.19 15.35 13.82
C THR A 232 3.56 15.57 15.28
N GLN A 233 3.33 14.59 16.14
CA GLN A 233 3.78 14.63 17.53
C GLN A 233 5.20 14.06 17.65
N ARG A 234 6.05 14.68 18.47
CA ARG A 234 7.46 14.26 18.60
C ARG A 234 7.62 12.93 19.34
N TYR A 235 6.76 12.65 20.27
CA TYR A 235 6.66 11.40 21.03
C TYR A 235 5.27 11.27 21.63
N ARG A 236 4.94 10.06 22.04
CA ARG A 236 3.71 9.78 22.79
C ARG A 236 4.01 8.97 24.04
N VAL A 237 3.25 9.22 25.12
CA VAL A 237 3.28 8.40 26.33
C VAL A 237 1.94 7.68 26.46
N ILE A 238 1.96 6.39 26.25
CA ILE A 238 0.79 5.52 26.30
C ILE A 238 0.68 4.94 27.71
N LYS A 239 -0.53 4.95 28.26
CA LYS A 239 -0.81 4.38 29.59
C LYS A 239 -1.62 3.11 29.45
N VAL A 240 -1.03 1.97 29.73
CA VAL A 240 -1.66 0.65 29.59
C VAL A 240 -1.29 -0.24 30.79
N GLY A 241 -2.28 -0.90 31.40
CA GLY A 241 -2.05 -1.81 32.54
C GLY A 241 -1.36 -1.16 33.73
N GLY A 242 -1.48 0.15 33.92
CA GLY A 242 -0.79 0.92 34.95
C GLY A 242 0.69 1.20 34.64
N MET A 243 1.15 0.89 33.42
CA MET A 243 2.50 1.21 32.92
C MET A 243 2.46 2.42 31.99
N ARG A 244 3.59 3.11 31.87
CA ARG A 244 3.82 4.25 30.96
C ARG A 244 4.82 3.84 29.89
N ILE A 245 4.38 3.76 28.65
CA ILE A 245 5.18 3.38 27.49
C ILE A 245 5.48 4.63 26.68
N GLY A 246 6.74 5.00 26.57
CA GLY A 246 7.20 6.11 25.73
C GLY A 246 7.49 5.61 24.32
N VAL A 247 6.88 6.24 23.33
CA VAL A 247 7.02 5.87 21.91
C VAL A 247 7.44 7.08 21.10
N THR A 248 8.41 6.92 20.25
CA THR A 248 8.74 7.87 19.18
C THR A 248 9.08 7.13 17.89
N GLN A 249 9.13 7.85 16.78
CA GLN A 249 9.44 7.29 15.47
C GLN A 249 10.49 8.14 14.77
N VAL A 250 11.32 7.51 13.95
CA VAL A 250 12.23 8.18 13.02
C VAL A 250 12.06 7.62 11.60
N LEU A 251 12.21 8.51 10.62
CA LEU A 251 12.46 8.17 9.22
C LEU A 251 13.98 8.20 9.01
N GLY A 252 14.55 7.11 8.47
CA GLY A 252 15.98 6.98 8.22
C GLY A 252 16.48 7.89 7.12
N GLU A 253 17.81 8.11 7.07
CA GLU A 253 18.43 9.02 6.12
C GLU A 253 18.22 8.57 4.67
N ASN A 254 18.45 7.30 4.37
CA ASN A 254 18.25 6.74 3.03
C ASN A 254 16.81 6.85 2.54
N PHE A 255 15.84 6.78 3.45
CA PHE A 255 14.41 6.87 3.14
C PHE A 255 13.99 8.33 2.94
N ALA A 256 14.61 9.24 3.69
CA ALA A 256 14.36 10.67 3.57
C ALA A 256 14.90 11.28 2.27
N GLU A 257 15.93 10.71 1.64
CA GLU A 257 16.42 11.14 0.33
C GLU A 257 15.32 11.09 -0.75
N ASN A 258 14.34 10.22 -0.58
CA ASN A 258 13.18 10.09 -1.47
C ASN A 258 12.01 11.00 -1.09
N LEU A 259 12.12 11.78 -0.01
CA LEU A 259 11.07 12.70 0.42
C LEU A 259 11.07 13.96 -0.46
N GLN A 260 10.13 14.04 -1.40
CA GLN A 260 10.00 15.13 -2.37
C GLN A 260 8.84 16.10 -2.04
N ASN A 261 8.26 16.00 -0.83
CA ASN A 261 7.15 16.83 -0.42
C ASN A 261 7.63 18.02 0.43
N ALA A 262 7.48 19.24 -0.09
CA ALA A 262 7.91 20.47 0.56
C ALA A 262 7.12 20.83 1.84
N ASP A 263 6.03 20.15 2.11
CA ASP A 263 5.20 20.36 3.31
C ASP A 263 5.82 19.70 4.56
N TYR A 264 6.95 19.01 4.40
CA TYR A 264 7.65 18.34 5.50
C TYR A 264 9.11 18.76 5.59
N GLU A 265 9.54 19.04 6.82
CA GLU A 265 10.93 19.29 7.18
C GLU A 265 11.52 18.02 7.80
N TYR A 266 12.69 17.64 7.33
CA TYR A 266 13.43 16.47 7.82
C TYR A 266 14.67 16.88 8.61
N GLN A 267 14.98 16.14 9.68
CA GLN A 267 16.24 16.19 10.42
C GLN A 267 16.88 14.79 10.50
N PRO A 268 18.22 14.67 10.50
CA PRO A 268 18.87 13.39 10.79
C PRO A 268 18.38 12.78 12.12
N PRO A 269 18.16 11.45 12.19
CA PRO A 269 17.62 10.78 13.38
C PRO A 269 18.40 11.09 14.66
N GLU A 270 19.75 11.08 14.61
CA GLU A 270 20.61 11.34 15.77
C GLU A 270 20.41 12.74 16.33
N ALA A 271 20.24 13.74 15.46
CA ALA A 271 20.02 15.13 15.88
C ALA A 271 18.65 15.29 16.60
N ALA A 272 17.64 14.57 16.12
CA ALA A 272 16.28 14.67 16.64
C ALA A 272 16.08 13.87 17.93
N LEU A 273 16.67 12.68 18.05
CA LEU A 273 16.40 11.75 19.16
C LEU A 273 16.95 12.24 20.50
N GLY A 274 18.11 12.89 20.54
CA GLY A 274 18.73 13.32 21.80
C GLY A 274 17.79 14.16 22.69
N PRO A 275 17.15 15.22 22.19
CA PRO A 275 16.14 15.99 22.94
C PRO A 275 14.91 15.19 23.34
N ILE A 276 14.46 14.28 22.48
CA ILE A 276 13.24 13.46 22.72
C ILE A 276 13.48 12.47 23.86
N VAL A 277 14.61 11.77 23.85
CA VAL A 277 14.98 10.83 24.93
C VAL A 277 14.99 11.55 26.28
N LYS A 278 15.56 12.77 26.36
CA LYS A 278 15.55 13.58 27.59
C LYS A 278 14.12 13.88 28.06
N ARG A 279 13.20 14.19 27.15
CA ARG A 279 11.79 14.44 27.48
C ARG A 279 11.11 13.16 27.98
N LEU A 280 11.28 12.04 27.29
CA LEU A 280 10.71 10.74 27.65
C LEU A 280 11.19 10.26 29.02
N LYS A 281 12.47 10.53 29.37
CA LYS A 281 12.99 10.27 30.74
C LYS A 281 12.26 11.11 31.81
N ASN A 282 11.99 12.38 31.53
CA ASN A 282 11.24 13.24 32.45
C ASN A 282 9.79 12.80 32.62
N GLU A 283 9.20 12.15 31.61
CA GLU A 283 7.87 11.53 31.66
C GLU A 283 7.83 10.28 32.55
N LYS A 284 8.98 9.78 33.01
CA LYS A 284 9.11 8.58 33.86
C LYS A 284 8.42 7.36 33.23
N CYS A 285 8.70 7.11 31.96
CA CYS A 285 8.22 5.93 31.26
C CYS A 285 8.88 4.67 31.83
N ASP A 286 8.12 3.59 31.94
CA ASP A 286 8.59 2.27 32.35
C ASP A 286 9.31 1.53 31.22
N LEU A 287 8.97 1.87 29.97
CA LEU A 287 9.53 1.29 28.75
C LEU A 287 9.60 2.35 27.65
N LEU A 288 10.69 2.34 26.87
CA LEU A 288 10.86 3.21 25.70
C LEU A 288 10.97 2.36 24.44
N ILE A 289 10.19 2.73 23.41
CA ILE A 289 10.17 2.08 22.09
C ILE A 289 10.49 3.11 21.01
N LEU A 290 11.48 2.81 20.18
CA LEU A 290 11.80 3.53 18.97
C LEU A 290 11.21 2.76 17.78
N LEU A 291 10.33 3.38 17.02
CA LEU A 291 9.87 2.91 15.72
C LEU A 291 10.83 3.49 14.67
N ALA A 292 11.60 2.64 14.01
CA ALA A 292 12.64 3.05 13.06
C ALA A 292 12.23 2.65 11.63
N ASN A 293 11.61 3.59 10.89
CA ASN A 293 11.31 3.39 9.47
C ASN A 293 12.56 3.66 8.65
N THR A 294 13.44 2.65 8.58
CA THR A 294 14.76 2.70 7.99
C THR A 294 15.30 1.30 7.70
N THR A 295 16.58 1.19 7.29
CA THR A 295 17.28 -0.09 7.15
C THR A 295 17.59 -0.74 8.49
N VAL A 296 17.82 -2.04 8.49
CA VAL A 296 18.20 -2.80 9.70
C VAL A 296 19.52 -2.28 10.29
N GLU A 297 20.49 -1.95 9.43
CA GLU A 297 21.78 -1.42 9.86
C GLU A 297 21.65 -0.09 10.56
N GLU A 298 20.87 0.85 10.01
CA GLU A 298 20.65 2.16 10.62
C GLU A 298 19.86 2.02 11.92
N ALA A 299 18.83 1.17 11.96
CA ALA A 299 18.08 0.89 13.18
C ALA A 299 18.97 0.32 14.30
N ARG A 300 19.89 -0.59 13.96
CA ARG A 300 20.88 -1.14 14.89
C ARG A 300 21.81 -0.05 15.42
N SER A 301 22.38 0.78 14.55
CA SER A 301 23.24 1.91 14.91
C SER A 301 22.54 2.89 15.87
N LEU A 302 21.25 3.19 15.60
CA LEU A 302 20.45 4.01 16.48
C LEU A 302 20.25 3.37 17.87
N GLY A 303 20.02 2.05 17.93
CA GLY A 303 19.91 1.29 19.17
C GLY A 303 21.23 1.24 19.98
N GLU A 304 22.36 1.17 19.28
CA GLU A 304 23.71 1.24 19.89
C GLU A 304 23.99 2.63 20.47
N THR A 305 23.53 3.67 19.80
CA THR A 305 23.75 5.07 20.21
C THR A 305 22.81 5.51 21.31
N PHE A 306 21.52 5.17 21.21
CA PHE A 306 20.47 5.59 22.15
C PHE A 306 20.03 4.43 23.05
N THR A 307 20.92 4.03 23.95
CA THR A 307 20.75 2.89 24.87
C THR A 307 19.62 3.04 25.90
N ASP A 308 18.95 4.19 25.93
CA ASP A 308 17.76 4.41 26.75
C ASP A 308 16.51 3.71 26.20
N PHE A 309 16.46 3.40 24.90
CA PHE A 309 15.40 2.59 24.32
C PHE A 309 15.54 1.13 24.73
N ASN A 310 14.43 0.50 25.06
CA ASN A 310 14.39 -0.93 25.34
C ASN A 310 14.18 -1.75 24.06
N TYR A 311 13.43 -1.20 23.13
CA TYR A 311 13.15 -1.80 21.83
C TYR A 311 13.32 -0.80 20.70
N VAL A 312 14.02 -1.24 19.66
CA VAL A 312 14.04 -0.61 18.35
C VAL A 312 13.26 -1.52 17.42
N VAL A 313 12.24 -1.00 16.77
CA VAL A 313 11.33 -1.75 15.90
C VAL A 313 11.54 -1.28 14.47
N VAL A 314 11.82 -2.21 13.57
CA VAL A 314 12.09 -1.95 12.15
C VAL A 314 11.29 -2.93 11.29
N ALA A 315 11.16 -2.63 10.00
CA ALA A 315 10.54 -3.58 9.06
C ALA A 315 11.38 -4.86 8.91
N GLY A 316 12.67 -4.71 8.65
CA GLY A 316 13.57 -5.80 8.31
C GLY A 316 13.55 -6.16 6.82
N ASP A 317 14.50 -7.02 6.42
CA ASP A 317 14.70 -7.38 5.02
C ASP A 317 14.34 -8.85 4.72
N SER A 318 14.03 -9.65 5.76
CA SER A 318 13.76 -11.07 5.63
C SER A 318 12.27 -11.40 5.63
N ASP A 319 11.86 -12.40 4.84
CA ASP A 319 10.53 -13.01 4.85
C ASP A 319 10.67 -14.54 5.02
N PRO A 320 10.23 -15.09 6.15
CA PRO A 320 9.64 -14.42 7.32
C PRO A 320 10.67 -13.63 8.13
N PRO A 321 10.26 -12.56 8.86
CA PRO A 321 11.15 -11.85 9.79
C PRO A 321 11.58 -12.78 10.95
N PRO A 322 12.68 -12.45 11.65
CA PRO A 322 13.15 -13.26 12.78
C PRO A 322 12.06 -13.53 13.83
N PRO A 323 11.96 -14.74 14.39
CA PRO A 323 10.93 -15.08 15.37
C PRO A 323 11.16 -14.44 16.75
N GLU A 324 12.39 -14.07 17.08
CA GLU A 324 12.81 -13.52 18.36
C GLU A 324 13.54 -12.20 18.15
N PRO A 325 13.47 -11.26 19.12
CA PRO A 325 14.24 -10.03 19.07
C PRO A 325 15.75 -10.29 19.11
N GLU A 326 16.51 -9.49 18.37
CA GLU A 326 17.97 -9.49 18.42
C GLU A 326 18.47 -8.57 19.55
N ALA A 327 19.38 -9.04 20.39
CA ALA A 327 20.02 -8.22 21.41
C ALA A 327 21.12 -7.34 20.76
N ILE A 328 20.90 -6.02 20.69
CA ILE A 328 21.91 -5.06 20.22
C ILE A 328 22.83 -4.65 21.37
N GLN A 329 22.26 -4.36 22.53
CA GLN A 329 22.93 -3.98 23.76
C GLN A 329 22.29 -4.73 24.95
N PRO A 330 22.87 -4.77 26.14
CA PRO A 330 22.31 -5.53 27.27
C PRO A 330 20.84 -5.21 27.59
N HIS A 331 20.37 -4.01 27.25
CA HIS A 331 19.01 -3.56 27.52
C HIS A 331 18.25 -3.11 26.28
N VAL A 332 18.85 -3.20 25.09
CA VAL A 332 18.27 -2.78 23.81
C VAL A 332 18.11 -3.98 22.90
N GLN A 333 16.90 -4.19 22.43
CA GLN A 333 16.58 -5.27 21.50
C GLN A 333 16.00 -4.72 20.21
N LEU A 334 16.37 -5.31 19.07
CA LEU A 334 15.84 -5.04 17.75
C LEU A 334 14.73 -6.04 17.45
N ILE A 335 13.59 -5.53 16.97
CA ILE A 335 12.47 -6.33 16.50
C ILE A 335 12.24 -6.02 15.02
N GLU A 336 12.27 -7.05 14.20
CA GLU A 336 11.87 -6.97 12.81
C GLU A 336 10.43 -7.45 12.64
N LEU A 337 9.60 -6.69 11.91
CA LEU A 337 8.16 -6.97 11.74
C LEU A 337 7.81 -7.61 10.40
N GLY A 338 8.69 -7.48 9.40
CA GLY A 338 8.40 -7.85 8.01
C GLY A 338 7.58 -6.80 7.27
N HIS A 339 7.12 -7.17 6.10
CA HIS A 339 6.44 -6.31 5.13
C HIS A 339 4.98 -6.72 4.92
N LYS A 340 4.20 -5.88 4.20
CA LYS A 340 2.82 -6.15 3.77
C LYS A 340 1.85 -6.46 4.91
N GLY A 341 2.20 -6.07 6.14
CA GLY A 341 1.39 -6.38 7.32
C GLY A 341 1.14 -7.87 7.56
N MET A 342 2.00 -8.76 7.03
CA MET A 342 1.84 -10.22 7.13
C MET A 342 2.07 -10.75 8.54
N TYR A 343 2.88 -10.05 9.31
CA TYR A 343 3.23 -10.40 10.69
C TYR A 343 2.97 -9.24 11.63
N VAL A 344 2.74 -9.56 12.87
CA VAL A 344 2.73 -8.60 13.98
C VAL A 344 3.56 -9.15 15.12
N GLY A 345 4.14 -8.25 15.92
CA GLY A 345 4.80 -8.58 17.17
C GLY A 345 3.89 -8.31 18.38
N VAL A 346 3.93 -9.15 19.40
CA VAL A 346 3.29 -8.86 20.67
C VAL A 346 4.32 -8.97 21.80
N LEU A 347 4.48 -7.86 22.54
CA LEU A 347 5.26 -7.80 23.76
C LEU A 347 4.31 -7.97 24.95
N GLY A 348 4.53 -8.97 25.79
CA GLY A 348 3.83 -9.16 27.06
C GLY A 348 4.71 -8.68 28.22
N LEU A 349 4.29 -7.63 28.91
CA LEU A 349 5.00 -7.03 30.04
C LEU A 349 4.40 -7.55 31.36
N TYR A 350 5.25 -8.03 32.27
CA TYR A 350 4.82 -8.58 33.52
C TYR A 350 5.25 -7.70 34.72
N GLU A 351 4.83 -8.05 35.95
CA GLU A 351 5.13 -7.23 37.13
C GLU A 351 6.63 -7.05 37.39
N ASN A 352 7.42 -8.08 37.10
CA ASN A 352 8.87 -7.93 37.04
C ASN A 352 9.23 -7.34 35.67
N PRO A 353 9.72 -6.08 35.58
CA PRO A 353 10.07 -5.44 34.30
C PRO A 353 11.11 -6.19 33.48
N GLN A 354 11.86 -7.12 34.11
CA GLN A 354 12.81 -8.00 33.41
C GLN A 354 12.15 -9.22 32.76
N GLN A 355 10.88 -9.50 33.07
CA GLN A 355 10.12 -10.56 32.44
C GLN A 355 9.26 -10.00 31.32
N VAL A 356 9.86 -9.82 30.15
CA VAL A 356 9.15 -9.54 28.90
C VAL A 356 9.11 -10.81 28.09
N ARG A 357 7.96 -11.09 27.48
CA ARG A 357 7.83 -12.14 26.46
C ARG A 357 7.50 -11.47 25.14
N TYR A 358 8.07 -11.99 24.07
CA TYR A 358 7.78 -11.58 22.72
C TYR A 358 7.23 -12.77 21.93
N GLN A 359 6.30 -12.49 21.02
CA GLN A 359 5.90 -13.45 20.01
C GLN A 359 5.63 -12.74 18.70
N ARG A 360 6.30 -13.18 17.62
CA ARG A 360 5.93 -12.87 16.25
C ARG A 360 4.73 -13.73 15.87
N ILE A 361 3.68 -13.12 15.33
CA ILE A 361 2.43 -13.78 14.97
C ILE A 361 2.18 -13.56 13.48
N PRO A 362 2.18 -14.63 12.67
CA PRO A 362 1.69 -14.55 11.31
C PRO A 362 0.16 -14.40 11.32
N LEU A 363 -0.34 -13.42 10.58
CA LEU A 363 -1.77 -13.19 10.39
C LEU A 363 -2.28 -14.13 9.29
N ASP A 364 -2.41 -15.41 9.60
CA ASP A 364 -2.81 -16.48 8.69
C ASP A 364 -4.31 -16.85 8.81
N GLY A 365 -4.74 -17.91 8.14
CA GLY A 365 -6.14 -18.35 8.11
C GLY A 365 -6.73 -18.84 9.44
N ARG A 366 -5.98 -18.79 10.55
CA ARG A 366 -6.54 -19.00 11.91
C ARG A 366 -7.42 -17.85 12.36
N PHE A 367 -7.22 -16.66 11.82
CA PHE A 367 -8.00 -15.47 12.13
C PHE A 367 -9.10 -15.30 11.08
N GLN A 368 -10.31 -15.07 11.55
CA GLN A 368 -11.49 -14.90 10.69
C GLN A 368 -11.73 -13.43 10.40
N ASP A 369 -12.48 -13.16 9.34
CA ASP A 369 -12.89 -11.81 8.99
C ASP A 369 -13.87 -11.26 10.04
N THR A 370 -13.80 -9.94 10.22
CA THR A 370 -14.63 -9.17 11.16
C THR A 370 -15.57 -8.25 10.38
N ASP A 371 -16.80 -8.09 10.87
CA ASP A 371 -17.84 -7.30 10.19
C ASP A 371 -17.43 -5.83 9.98
N SER A 372 -16.74 -5.22 10.95
CA SER A 372 -16.39 -3.80 10.89
C SER A 372 -15.37 -3.50 9.80
N ILE A 373 -14.33 -4.32 9.66
CA ILE A 373 -13.33 -4.15 8.60
C ILE A 373 -13.90 -4.57 7.24
N THR A 374 -14.74 -5.60 7.20
CA THR A 374 -15.43 -6.02 5.97
C THR A 374 -16.30 -4.88 5.42
N ARG A 375 -17.06 -4.16 6.27
CA ARG A 375 -17.81 -2.98 5.85
C ARG A 375 -16.89 -1.83 5.35
N LEU A 376 -15.76 -1.62 5.98
CA LEU A 376 -14.79 -0.62 5.54
C LEU A 376 -14.26 -0.95 4.13
N PHE A 377 -13.98 -2.21 3.86
CA PHE A 377 -13.55 -2.65 2.52
C PHE A 377 -14.67 -2.56 1.48
N ALA A 378 -15.91 -2.84 1.85
CA ALA A 378 -17.05 -2.62 0.97
C ALA A 378 -17.17 -1.14 0.57
N ALA A 379 -16.99 -0.23 1.53
CA ALA A 379 -16.99 1.21 1.27
C ALA A 379 -15.81 1.63 0.37
N TYR A 380 -14.63 1.04 0.55
CA TYR A 380 -13.48 1.24 -0.33
C TYR A 380 -13.78 0.85 -1.78
N GLN A 381 -14.33 -0.35 -2.01
CA GLN A 381 -14.68 -0.80 -3.36
C GLN A 381 -15.77 0.06 -4.00
N ASP A 382 -16.76 0.51 -3.21
CA ASP A 382 -17.79 1.43 -3.69
C ASP A 382 -17.21 2.82 -4.05
N GLN A 383 -16.23 3.29 -3.30
CA GLN A 383 -15.51 4.52 -3.61
C GLN A 383 -14.71 4.41 -4.91
N LEU A 384 -13.98 3.31 -5.13
CA LEU A 384 -13.28 3.05 -6.40
C LEU A 384 -14.26 3.03 -7.57
N ARG A 385 -15.40 2.33 -7.42
CA ARG A 385 -16.47 2.30 -8.42
C ARG A 385 -16.98 3.70 -8.76
N THR A 386 -17.20 4.53 -7.74
CA THR A 386 -17.74 5.88 -7.90
C THR A 386 -16.74 6.83 -8.57
N GLN A 387 -15.46 6.72 -8.23
CA GLN A 387 -14.39 7.51 -8.84
C GLN A 387 -14.15 7.10 -10.31
N GLY A 388 -14.24 5.82 -10.61
CA GLY A 388 -13.84 5.27 -11.91
C GLY A 388 -12.39 5.59 -12.26
N LEU A 389 -11.95 5.17 -13.43
CA LEU A 389 -10.56 5.37 -13.86
C LEU A 389 -10.16 6.85 -13.89
N ALA A 390 -11.06 7.71 -14.37
CA ALA A 390 -10.80 9.15 -14.47
C ALA A 390 -10.62 9.83 -13.10
N GLY A 391 -11.46 9.52 -12.11
CA GLY A 391 -11.34 10.03 -10.76
C GLY A 391 -10.12 9.49 -10.02
N LEU A 392 -9.63 8.31 -10.42
CA LEU A 392 -8.38 7.73 -9.93
C LEU A 392 -7.14 8.27 -10.68
N ALA A 393 -7.33 9.26 -11.58
CA ALA A 393 -6.30 9.83 -12.45
C ALA A 393 -5.59 8.80 -13.33
N LEU A 394 -6.26 7.69 -13.63
CA LEU A 394 -5.75 6.66 -14.53
C LEU A 394 -6.17 6.98 -15.96
N GLN A 395 -5.18 7.32 -16.77
CA GLN A 395 -5.38 7.59 -18.20
C GLN A 395 -4.95 6.39 -19.02
N ALA A 396 -5.73 6.09 -20.05
CA ALA A 396 -5.35 5.07 -21.01
C ALA A 396 -4.14 5.55 -21.83
N ASN A 397 -3.06 4.77 -21.79
CA ASN A 397 -1.83 5.08 -22.52
C ASN A 397 -1.77 4.31 -23.84
N PRO A 398 -1.21 4.88 -24.93
CA PRO A 398 -0.91 4.10 -26.12
C PRO A 398 -0.03 2.91 -25.77
N HIS A 399 -0.35 1.73 -26.30
CA HIS A 399 0.54 0.57 -26.12
C HIS A 399 1.92 0.89 -26.74
N PRO A 400 3.05 0.55 -26.08
CA PRO A 400 4.39 0.92 -26.55
C PRO A 400 4.71 0.49 -27.99
N THR A 401 4.09 -0.60 -28.47
CA THR A 401 4.25 -1.09 -29.85
C THR A 401 3.23 -0.47 -30.83
N GLY A 402 2.31 0.40 -30.38
CA GLY A 402 1.19 0.92 -31.16
C GLY A 402 0.09 -0.09 -31.48
N ARG A 403 0.17 -1.32 -30.93
CA ARG A 403 -0.80 -2.40 -31.18
C ARG A 403 -2.09 -2.17 -30.40
N GLN A 404 -3.21 -2.64 -30.96
CA GLN A 404 -4.54 -2.52 -30.36
C GLN A 404 -5.13 -3.90 -30.07
N PHE A 405 -5.99 -3.98 -29.05
CA PHE A 405 -6.61 -5.19 -28.56
C PHE A 405 -7.99 -5.40 -29.20
N VAL A 406 -8.34 -6.65 -29.51
CA VAL A 406 -9.59 -7.06 -30.16
C VAL A 406 -10.39 -8.10 -29.37
N GLY A 407 -9.77 -8.72 -28.35
CA GLY A 407 -10.38 -9.75 -27.52
C GLY A 407 -10.19 -11.18 -28.03
N SER A 408 -10.21 -12.12 -27.08
CA SER A 408 -9.88 -13.53 -27.33
C SER A 408 -10.87 -14.23 -28.28
N GLU A 409 -12.15 -13.86 -28.26
CA GLU A 409 -13.16 -14.44 -29.17
C GLU A 409 -12.80 -14.24 -30.66
N THR A 410 -12.22 -13.08 -31.01
CA THR A 410 -11.76 -12.82 -32.38
C THR A 410 -10.63 -13.76 -32.79
N CYS A 411 -9.81 -14.22 -31.86
CA CYS A 411 -8.73 -15.17 -32.13
C CYS A 411 -9.28 -16.58 -32.40
N ALA A 412 -10.39 -16.96 -31.76
CA ALA A 412 -11.02 -18.27 -31.89
C ALA A 412 -11.41 -18.63 -33.33
N ASP A 413 -11.76 -17.66 -34.14
CA ASP A 413 -12.19 -17.86 -35.55
C ASP A 413 -11.14 -18.58 -36.39
N CYS A 414 -9.84 -18.33 -36.11
CA CYS A 414 -8.73 -18.96 -36.81
C CYS A 414 -7.87 -19.89 -35.95
N HIS A 415 -7.86 -19.69 -34.64
CA HIS A 415 -7.00 -20.40 -33.66
C HIS A 415 -7.85 -21.20 -32.65
N SER A 416 -8.83 -22.00 -33.14
CA SER A 416 -9.79 -22.73 -32.30
C SER A 416 -9.13 -23.64 -31.26
N ASP A 417 -8.10 -24.40 -31.66
CA ASP A 417 -7.44 -25.35 -30.74
C ASP A 417 -6.71 -24.61 -29.60
N ALA A 418 -6.05 -23.50 -29.91
CA ALA A 418 -5.40 -22.66 -28.91
C ALA A 418 -6.43 -21.96 -27.98
N TYR A 419 -7.56 -21.54 -28.55
CA TYR A 419 -8.66 -20.94 -27.79
C TYR A 419 -9.27 -21.94 -26.80
N GLU A 420 -9.54 -23.20 -27.20
CA GLU A 420 -10.06 -24.25 -26.32
C GLU A 420 -9.11 -24.51 -25.13
N ILE A 421 -7.79 -24.53 -25.38
CA ILE A 421 -6.79 -24.66 -24.31
C ILE A 421 -6.89 -23.49 -23.34
N TRP A 422 -6.89 -22.25 -23.83
CA TRP A 422 -6.98 -21.05 -23.01
C TRP A 422 -8.31 -20.97 -22.24
N GLU A 423 -9.44 -21.27 -22.89
CA GLU A 423 -10.77 -21.22 -22.29
C GLU A 423 -10.90 -22.18 -21.09
N ALA A 424 -10.21 -23.32 -21.13
CA ALA A 424 -10.16 -24.27 -20.03
C ALA A 424 -9.29 -23.82 -18.84
N THR A 425 -8.58 -22.69 -18.94
CA THR A 425 -7.70 -22.21 -17.88
C THR A 425 -8.38 -21.17 -16.98
N PRO A 426 -7.84 -20.94 -15.75
CA PRO A 426 -8.29 -19.86 -14.90
C PRO A 426 -8.13 -18.46 -15.53
N HIS A 427 -7.26 -18.28 -16.53
CA HIS A 427 -7.03 -17.01 -17.21
C HIS A 427 -8.30 -16.49 -17.91
N SER A 428 -9.03 -17.36 -18.59
CA SER A 428 -10.29 -16.98 -19.27
C SER A 428 -11.35 -16.45 -18.31
N HIS A 429 -11.34 -16.92 -17.06
CA HIS A 429 -12.30 -16.58 -16.01
C HIS A 429 -11.76 -15.55 -14.99
N ALA A 430 -10.61 -14.93 -15.27
CA ALA A 430 -9.93 -14.06 -14.31
C ALA A 430 -10.79 -12.88 -13.85
N THR A 431 -11.48 -12.19 -14.78
CA THR A 431 -12.40 -11.09 -14.44
C THR A 431 -13.61 -11.56 -13.63
N GLU A 432 -14.18 -12.73 -13.98
CA GLU A 432 -15.31 -13.29 -13.24
C GLU A 432 -14.94 -13.58 -11.79
N THR A 433 -13.72 -13.99 -11.52
CA THR A 433 -13.21 -14.21 -10.16
C THR A 433 -13.32 -12.94 -9.33
N LEU A 434 -12.96 -11.79 -9.88
CA LEU A 434 -13.09 -10.49 -9.19
C LEU A 434 -14.55 -10.14 -8.89
N ILE A 435 -15.46 -10.42 -9.82
CA ILE A 435 -16.89 -10.12 -9.69
C ILE A 435 -17.54 -11.03 -8.63
N LYS A 436 -17.14 -12.30 -8.56
CA LYS A 436 -17.69 -13.32 -7.66
C LYS A 436 -17.19 -13.21 -6.22
N LEU A 437 -16.13 -12.45 -5.95
CA LEU A 437 -15.67 -12.20 -4.59
C LEU A 437 -16.75 -11.48 -3.76
N PRO A 438 -16.86 -11.75 -2.45
CA PRO A 438 -17.95 -11.24 -1.60
C PRO A 438 -18.18 -9.73 -1.67
N LEU A 439 -17.13 -8.94 -1.84
CA LEU A 439 -17.21 -7.48 -1.95
C LEU A 439 -17.04 -6.97 -3.39
N GLY A 440 -16.74 -7.86 -4.33
CA GLY A 440 -16.28 -7.51 -5.66
C GLY A 440 -14.87 -6.88 -5.64
N ARG A 441 -14.16 -6.94 -6.77
CA ARG A 441 -12.85 -6.30 -6.95
C ARG A 441 -12.69 -5.76 -8.35
N GLN A 442 -13.75 -5.80 -9.13
CA GLN A 442 -13.77 -5.41 -10.54
C GLN A 442 -13.61 -3.90 -10.78
N TYR A 443 -13.44 -3.12 -9.73
CA TYR A 443 -13.19 -1.67 -9.82
C TYR A 443 -11.81 -1.29 -9.28
N ASP A 444 -11.05 -2.26 -8.78
CA ASP A 444 -9.72 -2.02 -8.23
C ASP A 444 -8.66 -2.15 -9.32
N PRO A 445 -7.96 -1.07 -9.70
CA PRO A 445 -6.92 -1.09 -10.73
C PRO A 445 -5.81 -2.11 -10.48
N GLU A 446 -5.45 -2.34 -9.22
CA GLU A 446 -4.43 -3.33 -8.86
C GLU A 446 -4.89 -4.77 -9.12
N CYS A 447 -6.19 -5.02 -9.07
CA CYS A 447 -6.76 -6.32 -9.46
C CYS A 447 -6.96 -6.40 -10.97
N LEU A 448 -7.54 -5.35 -11.57
CA LEU A 448 -7.82 -5.30 -13.00
C LEU A 448 -6.58 -5.53 -13.85
N SER A 449 -5.44 -4.98 -13.45
CA SER A 449 -4.20 -5.03 -14.21
C SER A 449 -3.76 -6.44 -14.64
N CYS A 450 -4.07 -7.45 -13.83
CA CYS A 450 -3.77 -8.86 -14.10
C CYS A 450 -5.00 -9.67 -14.53
N HIS A 451 -6.22 -9.17 -14.29
CA HIS A 451 -7.45 -9.92 -14.46
C HIS A 451 -8.27 -9.53 -15.69
N VAL A 452 -7.79 -8.59 -16.51
CA VAL A 452 -8.42 -8.16 -17.77
C VAL A 452 -7.42 -8.07 -18.91
N THR A 453 -7.90 -7.93 -20.13
CA THR A 453 -7.04 -7.79 -21.32
C THR A 453 -6.69 -6.32 -21.58
N GLY A 454 -5.43 -6.06 -21.88
CA GLY A 454 -4.97 -4.75 -22.34
C GLY A 454 -4.65 -3.74 -21.24
N TRP A 455 -4.09 -4.20 -20.15
CA TRP A 455 -3.54 -3.37 -19.07
C TRP A 455 -2.03 -3.61 -18.88
N GLU A 456 -1.36 -2.62 -18.28
CA GLU A 456 0.01 -2.75 -17.80
C GLU A 456 0.00 -3.33 -16.38
N PRO A 457 0.41 -4.61 -16.18
CA PRO A 457 0.25 -5.29 -14.90
C PRO A 457 1.05 -4.67 -13.75
N GLN A 458 2.25 -4.13 -14.04
CA GLN A 458 3.15 -3.65 -13.01
C GLN A 458 2.93 -2.17 -12.62
N GLU A 459 2.31 -1.39 -13.51
CA GLU A 459 2.05 0.03 -13.29
C GLU A 459 0.54 0.35 -13.17
N TYR A 460 -0.34 -0.64 -13.34
CA TYR A 460 -1.79 -0.59 -13.07
C TYR A 460 -2.56 0.47 -13.86
N TYR A 461 -2.27 0.64 -15.14
CA TYR A 461 -3.03 1.50 -16.03
C TYR A 461 -3.52 0.76 -17.29
N PRO A 462 -4.65 1.16 -17.87
CA PRO A 462 -5.14 0.60 -19.12
C PRO A 462 -4.33 1.11 -20.31
N PHE A 463 -4.21 0.28 -21.36
CA PHE A 463 -3.84 0.75 -22.68
C PHE A 463 -5.03 1.35 -23.42
N ALA A 464 -4.79 2.22 -24.40
CA ALA A 464 -5.82 3.00 -25.10
C ALA A 464 -6.93 2.17 -25.77
N SER A 465 -6.66 0.91 -26.12
CA SER A 465 -7.65 -0.04 -26.63
C SER A 465 -7.88 -1.22 -25.67
N GLY A 466 -7.42 -1.11 -24.42
CA GLY A 466 -7.58 -2.13 -23.41
C GLY A 466 -8.94 -2.06 -22.71
N TYR A 467 -9.13 -2.95 -21.74
CA TYR A 467 -10.35 -3.02 -20.94
C TYR A 467 -10.61 -1.70 -20.21
N GLU A 468 -11.83 -1.19 -20.34
CA GLU A 468 -12.29 0.03 -19.66
C GLU A 468 -13.27 -0.32 -18.53
N ASP A 469 -14.36 -0.97 -18.87
CA ASP A 469 -15.36 -1.46 -17.93
C ASP A 469 -16.21 -2.59 -18.55
N GLN A 470 -17.07 -3.18 -17.73
CA GLN A 470 -17.91 -4.32 -18.09
C GLN A 470 -18.95 -4.02 -19.17
N GLU A 471 -19.35 -2.76 -19.32
CA GLU A 471 -20.38 -2.35 -20.29
C GLU A 471 -19.76 -1.99 -21.64
N LYS A 472 -18.60 -1.31 -21.63
CA LYS A 472 -17.97 -0.78 -22.83
C LYS A 472 -17.08 -1.79 -23.54
N THR A 473 -16.36 -2.62 -22.79
CA THR A 473 -15.37 -3.55 -23.33
C THR A 473 -15.50 -4.97 -22.79
N PRO A 474 -16.73 -5.57 -22.81
CA PRO A 474 -16.94 -6.92 -22.27
C PRO A 474 -16.13 -8.01 -22.99
N HIS A 475 -15.75 -7.81 -24.26
CA HIS A 475 -14.91 -8.70 -25.05
C HIS A 475 -13.46 -8.79 -24.58
N LEU A 476 -13.03 -7.91 -23.64
CA LEU A 476 -11.71 -7.90 -23.05
C LEU A 476 -11.69 -8.49 -21.62
N PHE A 477 -12.71 -9.27 -21.27
CA PHE A 477 -12.74 -10.06 -20.03
C PHE A 477 -11.65 -11.13 -20.03
N GLY A 478 -11.18 -11.45 -18.85
CA GLY A 478 -10.13 -12.45 -18.63
C GLY A 478 -8.73 -11.93 -18.91
N ASN A 479 -7.75 -12.68 -18.49
CA ASN A 479 -6.38 -12.55 -18.94
C ASN A 479 -6.31 -13.21 -20.32
N GLY A 480 -6.61 -12.43 -21.38
CA GLY A 480 -6.85 -12.93 -22.73
C GLY A 480 -5.58 -13.30 -23.48
N CYS A 481 -5.77 -13.88 -24.67
CA CYS A 481 -4.69 -14.24 -25.60
C CYS A 481 -3.69 -13.09 -25.80
N GLU A 482 -4.21 -11.87 -25.89
CA GLU A 482 -3.40 -10.68 -26.17
C GLU A 482 -2.58 -10.17 -24.99
N ASN A 483 -2.81 -10.66 -23.76
CA ASN A 483 -1.92 -10.35 -22.65
C ASN A 483 -0.55 -11.05 -22.80
N CYS A 484 -0.54 -12.21 -23.45
CA CYS A 484 0.69 -12.93 -23.79
C CYS A 484 1.23 -12.52 -25.17
N HIS A 485 0.36 -12.51 -26.19
CA HIS A 485 0.74 -12.29 -27.60
C HIS A 485 0.81 -10.82 -27.98
N GLY A 486 0.25 -9.91 -27.14
CA GLY A 486 0.09 -8.48 -27.42
C GLY A 486 -1.06 -8.20 -28.38
N GLY A 487 -1.50 -6.95 -28.50
CA GLY A 487 -2.66 -6.55 -29.30
C GLY A 487 -2.62 -7.05 -30.74
N GLY A 488 -3.70 -7.68 -31.21
CA GLY A 488 -3.79 -8.43 -32.47
C GLY A 488 -4.50 -7.71 -33.60
N ALA A 489 -5.02 -6.51 -33.42
CA ALA A 489 -5.90 -5.85 -34.37
C ALA A 489 -5.34 -5.79 -35.83
N ALA A 490 -4.07 -5.42 -35.98
CA ALA A 490 -3.45 -5.33 -37.30
C ALA A 490 -3.27 -6.71 -37.95
N HIS A 491 -2.94 -7.74 -37.16
CA HIS A 491 -2.83 -9.11 -37.63
C HIS A 491 -4.19 -9.63 -38.11
N VAL A 492 -5.24 -9.44 -37.33
CA VAL A 492 -6.60 -9.87 -37.67
C VAL A 492 -7.09 -9.17 -38.95
N ALA A 493 -6.91 -7.85 -39.04
CA ALA A 493 -7.34 -7.09 -40.22
C ALA A 493 -6.62 -7.53 -41.50
N ALA A 494 -5.33 -7.87 -41.41
CA ALA A 494 -4.56 -8.36 -42.55
C ALA A 494 -4.98 -9.79 -42.96
N GLU A 495 -5.18 -10.72 -42.00
CA GLU A 495 -5.61 -12.08 -42.29
C GLU A 495 -7.04 -12.14 -42.86
N ASN A 496 -7.94 -11.27 -42.43
CA ASN A 496 -9.29 -11.15 -42.94
C ASN A 496 -9.37 -10.43 -44.33
N GLY A 497 -8.28 -9.79 -44.76
CA GLY A 497 -8.27 -8.98 -45.99
C GLY A 497 -8.98 -7.63 -45.84
N ASP A 498 -9.20 -7.15 -44.62
CA ASP A 498 -9.75 -5.83 -44.31
C ASP A 498 -8.79 -4.70 -44.69
N VAL A 499 -7.49 -5.02 -44.70
CA VAL A 499 -6.41 -4.17 -45.17
C VAL A 499 -5.56 -4.93 -46.17
N ASP A 500 -5.19 -4.27 -47.26
CA ASP A 500 -4.31 -4.82 -48.30
C ASP A 500 -2.85 -4.66 -47.84
N VAL A 501 -2.18 -5.77 -47.56
CA VAL A 501 -0.78 -5.82 -47.15
C VAL A 501 0.00 -6.77 -48.06
N ASP A 502 1.29 -6.51 -48.26
CA ASP A 502 2.15 -7.43 -48.99
C ASP A 502 2.55 -8.63 -48.10
N GLU A 503 3.18 -9.65 -48.74
CA GLU A 503 3.58 -10.88 -48.08
C GLU A 503 4.63 -10.64 -46.95
N ASP A 504 5.50 -9.66 -47.14
CA ASP A 504 6.52 -9.31 -46.14
C ASP A 504 5.87 -8.70 -44.91
N GLU A 505 4.90 -7.82 -45.08
CA GLU A 505 4.15 -7.23 -43.97
C GLU A 505 3.28 -8.27 -43.26
N LEU A 506 2.59 -9.14 -43.98
CA LEU A 506 1.80 -10.22 -43.38
C LEU A 506 2.70 -11.16 -42.55
N THR A 507 3.85 -11.52 -43.07
CA THR A 507 4.84 -12.32 -42.36
C THR A 507 5.35 -11.61 -41.08
N ARG A 508 5.54 -10.30 -41.18
CA ARG A 508 5.94 -9.47 -40.02
C ARG A 508 4.86 -9.47 -38.94
N LEU A 509 3.59 -9.29 -39.29
CA LEU A 509 2.46 -9.29 -38.37
C LEU A 509 2.30 -10.63 -37.67
N ARG A 510 2.38 -11.75 -38.39
CA ARG A 510 2.38 -13.12 -37.83
C ARG A 510 3.52 -13.30 -36.82
N LYS A 511 4.73 -12.89 -37.17
CA LYS A 511 5.90 -12.99 -36.29
C LYS A 511 5.74 -12.16 -35.02
N GLN A 512 5.07 -11.04 -35.05
CA GLN A 512 4.80 -10.21 -33.88
C GLN A 512 3.86 -10.87 -32.86
N MET A 513 2.98 -11.78 -33.31
CA MET A 513 2.07 -12.53 -32.45
C MET A 513 2.74 -13.78 -31.84
N HIS A 514 3.92 -14.19 -32.34
CA HIS A 514 4.60 -15.38 -31.87
C HIS A 514 5.32 -15.11 -30.55
N VAL A 515 5.08 -15.97 -29.55
CA VAL A 515 5.73 -15.95 -28.22
C VAL A 515 6.65 -17.16 -28.11
N THR A 516 7.93 -16.92 -27.82
CA THR A 516 8.88 -18.00 -27.52
C THR A 516 8.79 -18.42 -26.07
N LEU A 517 9.15 -19.67 -25.77
CA LEU A 517 9.20 -20.18 -24.38
C LEU A 517 10.01 -19.26 -23.46
N GLN A 518 11.16 -18.78 -23.93
CA GLN A 518 12.02 -17.90 -23.15
C GLN A 518 11.35 -16.53 -22.85
N GLN A 519 10.58 -16.00 -23.79
CA GLN A 519 9.81 -14.75 -23.56
C GLN A 519 8.68 -14.99 -22.57
N ALA A 520 7.97 -16.11 -22.70
CA ALA A 520 6.93 -16.48 -21.74
C ALA A 520 7.50 -16.54 -20.31
N GLU A 521 8.56 -17.31 -20.11
CA GLU A 521 9.19 -17.52 -18.80
C GLU A 521 9.71 -16.22 -18.17
N LYS A 522 10.49 -15.45 -18.94
CA LYS A 522 11.27 -14.33 -18.37
C LYS A 522 10.58 -12.98 -18.39
N ASN A 523 9.62 -12.79 -19.30
CA ASN A 523 9.12 -11.44 -19.58
C ASN A 523 7.59 -11.33 -19.54
N ILE A 524 6.84 -12.43 -19.68
CA ILE A 524 5.38 -12.39 -19.80
C ILE A 524 4.72 -12.88 -18.52
N CYS A 525 4.93 -14.15 -18.17
CA CYS A 525 4.26 -14.76 -17.01
C CYS A 525 4.56 -14.03 -15.70
N VAL A 526 5.82 -13.64 -15.51
CA VAL A 526 6.31 -12.96 -14.30
C VAL A 526 5.74 -11.55 -14.10
N ARG A 527 5.04 -10.99 -15.09
CA ARG A 527 4.41 -9.67 -14.94
C ARG A 527 3.17 -9.71 -14.06
N CYS A 528 2.49 -10.85 -14.00
CA CYS A 528 1.33 -11.10 -13.15
C CYS A 528 1.64 -12.12 -12.06
N HIS A 529 2.50 -13.11 -12.37
CA HIS A 529 2.96 -14.14 -11.43
C HIS A 529 4.28 -13.73 -10.79
N ASP A 530 4.24 -12.67 -10.01
CA ASP A 530 5.36 -12.21 -9.18
C ASP A 530 5.26 -12.77 -7.75
N LEU A 531 6.27 -12.51 -6.92
CA LEU A 531 6.30 -12.95 -5.53
C LEU A 531 5.16 -12.35 -4.67
N ASP A 532 4.61 -11.22 -5.11
CA ASP A 532 3.53 -10.53 -4.40
C ASP A 532 2.17 -11.16 -4.70
N ASN A 533 1.93 -11.51 -5.96
CA ASN A 533 0.63 -11.93 -6.45
C ASN A 533 0.52 -13.45 -6.63
N SER A 534 1.65 -14.15 -6.82
CA SER A 534 1.67 -15.59 -7.05
C SER A 534 2.95 -16.22 -6.47
N PRO A 535 3.13 -16.22 -5.14
CA PRO A 535 4.39 -16.61 -4.48
C PRO A 535 4.78 -18.09 -4.70
N GLU A 536 3.81 -18.92 -5.08
CA GLU A 536 4.04 -20.37 -5.38
C GLU A 536 4.16 -20.64 -6.88
N PHE A 537 4.28 -19.58 -7.70
CA PHE A 537 4.40 -19.76 -9.15
C PHE A 537 5.74 -20.40 -9.53
N GLU A 538 5.63 -21.55 -10.19
CA GLU A 538 6.76 -22.26 -10.81
C GLU A 538 6.47 -22.45 -12.30
N PHE A 539 7.23 -21.79 -13.16
CA PHE A 539 6.98 -21.77 -14.60
C PHE A 539 6.86 -23.19 -15.19
N GLU A 540 7.75 -24.10 -14.83
CA GLU A 540 7.76 -25.47 -15.34
C GLU A 540 6.48 -26.25 -14.99
N THR A 541 5.86 -25.92 -13.86
CA THR A 541 4.62 -26.55 -13.39
C THR A 541 3.38 -25.93 -14.06
N TYR A 542 3.37 -24.60 -14.25
CA TYR A 542 2.19 -23.87 -14.76
C TYR A 542 2.14 -23.83 -16.29
N TRP A 543 3.29 -23.72 -16.95
CA TRP A 543 3.38 -23.59 -18.41
C TRP A 543 2.63 -24.68 -19.19
N PRO A 544 2.72 -26.00 -18.85
CA PRO A 544 2.03 -27.04 -19.60
C PRO A 544 0.49 -26.88 -19.68
N HIS A 545 -0.11 -26.08 -18.78
CA HIS A 545 -1.54 -25.85 -18.75
C HIS A 545 -2.01 -24.78 -19.74
N VAL A 546 -1.11 -23.97 -20.25
CA VAL A 546 -1.43 -22.83 -21.16
C VAL A 546 -0.70 -22.92 -22.50
N ALA A 547 0.27 -23.81 -22.62
CA ALA A 547 1.04 -24.01 -23.84
C ALA A 547 0.18 -24.60 -24.96
N HIS A 548 0.27 -24.01 -26.16
CA HIS A 548 -0.42 -24.42 -27.38
C HIS A 548 0.44 -24.17 -28.63
#